data_14b52df38fad8ef46b91d9c0c51783a4
#
_entry.id   14b52df38fad8ef46b91d9c0c51783a4
#
_cell.length_a   1.000
_cell.length_b   1.000
_cell.length_c   1.000
_cell.angle_alpha   90.00
_cell.angle_beta   90.00
_cell.angle_gamma   90.00
#
_symmetry.space_group_name_H-M   'P 1'
#
loop_
_entity.id
_entity.type
_entity.pdbx_description
1 polymer ?
#
loop_
_entity_poly.entity_id
_entity_poly.type
_entity_poly.pdbx_seq_one_letter_code
_entity_poly.pdbx_strand_id
1 'polypeptide(L)'
;MSGLIQKIFSEKERFLTAGVLIAILVIVFFINHPLMVWGLLGLCFVAGFVESLKLFSLKPSIVLTLSAVSIWIMAYFNASPLVCGIFVAMGFAGWLAYRRSFDPKTLLPFIYPTLPFLVLYSLYKDMGAYGISCLVWLVACVALTDTGAYFGGRLFGKNPLTPTSPKKTIEGAGVGIALGILAGSIAGIGPSGGFIPSLLISVVVSTASVFGDLFESYLKREADVKDSGSILPGHGGILDRFDGIFFGAIAMYLLLSFLRG
;
A
#
# COMPACT_ATOMS: atom_id res chain seq x y z
N MET A 1 -11.78 19.70 31.18
CA MET A 1 -10.62 18.84 31.54
C MET A 1 -10.59 17.51 30.79
N SER A 2 -11.72 16.85 30.50
CA SER A 2 -11.74 15.56 29.76
C SER A 2 -11.19 15.60 28.33
N GLY A 3 -11.49 16.65 27.57
CA GLY A 3 -11.04 16.75 26.16
C GLY A 3 -9.53 16.97 25.96
N LEU A 4 -8.87 17.67 26.89
CA LEU A 4 -7.42 17.86 26.83
C LEU A 4 -6.66 16.57 27.13
N ILE A 5 -7.13 15.82 28.14
CA ILE A 5 -6.58 14.51 28.52
C ILE A 5 -6.75 13.51 27.37
N GLN A 6 -7.93 13.44 26.75
CA GLN A 6 -8.18 12.59 25.58
C GLN A 6 -7.29 12.94 24.40
N LYS A 7 -7.05 14.21 24.14
CA LYS A 7 -6.14 14.67 23.07
C LYS A 7 -4.69 14.27 23.34
N ILE A 8 -4.20 14.42 24.59
CA ILE A 8 -2.84 14.01 24.98
C ILE A 8 -2.65 12.49 24.88
N PHE A 9 -3.66 11.69 25.29
CA PHE A 9 -3.61 10.24 25.13
C PHE A 9 -3.60 9.80 23.66
N SER A 10 -4.43 10.40 22.82
CA SER A 10 -4.45 10.08 21.39
C SER A 10 -3.13 10.46 20.67
N GLU A 11 -2.46 11.53 21.09
CA GLU A 11 -1.15 11.89 20.55
C GLU A 11 -0.06 10.90 21.00
N LYS A 12 -0.07 10.47 22.26
CA LYS A 12 0.88 9.44 22.76
C LYS A 12 0.71 8.11 22.07
N GLU A 13 -0.52 7.65 21.85
CA GLU A 13 -0.80 6.40 21.10
C GLU A 13 -0.29 6.49 19.66
N ARG A 14 -0.45 7.64 19.01
CA ARG A 14 0.09 7.87 17.66
C ARG A 14 1.60 7.74 17.63
N PHE A 15 2.32 8.44 18.52
CA PHE A 15 3.79 8.35 18.57
C PHE A 15 4.27 6.94 18.89
N LEU A 16 3.61 6.24 19.81
CA LEU A 16 3.96 4.86 20.16
C LEU A 16 3.76 3.92 18.95
N THR A 17 2.60 3.99 18.29
CA THR A 17 2.30 3.16 17.12
C THR A 17 3.28 3.43 15.97
N ALA A 18 3.59 4.71 15.69
CA ALA A 18 4.59 5.06 14.68
C ALA A 18 5.98 4.51 15.04
N GLY A 19 6.41 4.65 16.30
CA GLY A 19 7.67 4.10 16.78
C GLY A 19 7.76 2.58 16.65
N VAL A 20 6.70 1.86 17.00
CA VAL A 20 6.61 0.40 16.84
C VAL A 20 6.67 -0.01 15.38
N LEU A 21 5.92 0.66 14.49
CA LEU A 21 5.94 0.37 13.06
C LEU A 21 7.32 0.61 12.44
N ILE A 22 7.97 1.73 12.78
CA ILE A 22 9.33 2.02 12.33
C ILE A 22 10.31 0.96 12.85
N ALA A 23 10.21 0.58 14.12
CA ALA A 23 11.08 -0.45 14.70
C ALA A 23 10.91 -1.80 13.99
N ILE A 24 9.67 -2.21 13.68
CA ILE A 24 9.39 -3.44 12.93
C ILE A 24 10.02 -3.35 11.52
N LEU A 25 9.85 -2.23 10.81
CA LEU A 25 10.43 -2.05 9.47
C LEU A 25 11.96 -2.10 9.52
N VAL A 26 12.58 -1.46 10.50
CA VAL A 26 14.04 -1.48 10.71
C VAL A 26 14.53 -2.91 10.99
N ILE A 27 13.86 -3.65 11.87
CA ILE A 27 14.21 -5.04 12.19
C ILE A 27 14.11 -5.92 10.94
N VAL A 28 13.01 -5.82 10.18
CA VAL A 28 12.80 -6.60 8.95
C VAL A 28 13.86 -6.24 7.89
N PHE A 29 14.22 -4.96 7.78
CA PHE A 29 15.28 -4.51 6.88
C PHE A 29 16.63 -5.13 7.23
N PHE A 30 17.04 -5.09 8.51
CA PHE A 30 18.36 -5.60 8.92
C PHE A 30 18.45 -7.13 8.87
N ILE A 31 17.38 -7.83 9.25
CA ILE A 31 17.37 -9.30 9.23
C ILE A 31 17.25 -9.82 7.79
N ASN A 32 16.50 -9.12 6.92
CA ASN A 32 16.28 -9.46 5.50
C ASN A 32 16.03 -10.96 5.27
N HIS A 33 15.18 -11.57 6.09
CA HIS A 33 14.84 -12.98 5.97
C HIS A 33 13.51 -13.16 5.22
N PRO A 34 13.44 -14.00 4.16
CA PRO A 34 12.24 -14.14 3.33
C PRO A 34 10.95 -14.46 4.11
N LEU A 35 11.03 -15.33 5.12
CA LEU A 35 9.86 -15.64 5.97
C LEU A 35 9.38 -14.45 6.79
N MET A 36 10.28 -13.57 7.23
CA MET A 36 9.88 -12.37 7.99
C MET A 36 9.17 -11.37 7.10
N VAL A 37 9.70 -11.12 5.90
CA VAL A 37 9.05 -10.22 4.93
C VAL A 37 7.71 -10.79 4.49
N TRP A 38 7.66 -12.08 4.15
CA TRP A 38 6.41 -12.79 3.81
C TRP A 38 5.42 -12.73 4.97
N GLY A 39 5.84 -13.02 6.19
CA GLY A 39 4.97 -13.00 7.37
C GLY A 39 4.41 -11.61 7.66
N LEU A 40 5.25 -10.56 7.64
CA LEU A 40 4.82 -9.19 7.87
C LEU A 40 3.84 -8.72 6.80
N LEU A 41 4.19 -8.88 5.52
CA LEU A 41 3.30 -8.51 4.42
C LEU A 41 2.00 -9.33 4.44
N GLY A 42 2.07 -10.61 4.85
CA GLY A 42 0.90 -11.48 4.99
C GLY A 42 -0.06 -11.03 6.07
N LEU A 43 0.45 -10.63 7.23
CA LEU A 43 -0.38 -10.07 8.30
C LEU A 43 -1.06 -8.77 7.82
N CYS A 44 -0.31 -7.87 7.18
CA CYS A 44 -0.86 -6.66 6.61
C CYS A 44 -1.89 -6.96 5.50
N PHE A 45 -1.61 -7.96 4.65
CA PHE A 45 -2.52 -8.37 3.58
C PHE A 45 -3.85 -8.90 4.11
N VAL A 46 -3.83 -9.85 5.05
CA VAL A 46 -5.07 -10.42 5.60
C VAL A 46 -5.87 -9.36 6.33
N ALA A 47 -5.23 -8.49 7.10
CA ALA A 47 -5.89 -7.38 7.77
C ALA A 47 -6.49 -6.39 6.76
N GLY A 48 -5.74 -5.95 5.76
CA GLY A 48 -6.22 -5.07 4.70
C GLY A 48 -7.32 -5.70 3.84
N PHE A 49 -7.25 -7.02 3.60
CA PHE A 49 -8.33 -7.76 2.93
C PHE A 49 -9.64 -7.69 3.71
N VAL A 50 -9.59 -7.90 5.02
CA VAL A 50 -10.79 -7.80 5.89
C VAL A 50 -11.31 -6.36 5.91
N GLU A 51 -10.45 -5.34 5.96
CA GLU A 51 -10.85 -3.94 5.85
C GLU A 51 -11.52 -3.63 4.51
N SER A 52 -11.01 -4.20 3.41
CA SER A 52 -11.57 -3.99 2.07
C SER A 52 -13.00 -4.50 1.93
N LEU A 53 -13.38 -5.56 2.66
CA LEU A 53 -14.77 -6.03 2.68
C LEU A 53 -15.72 -4.89 3.08
N LYS A 54 -15.34 -4.10 4.09
CA LYS A 54 -16.13 -2.94 4.52
C LYS A 54 -16.17 -1.85 3.46
N LEU A 55 -15.03 -1.55 2.81
CA LEU A 55 -14.96 -0.55 1.73
C LEU A 55 -15.88 -0.91 0.55
N PHE A 56 -16.03 -2.19 0.25
CA PHE A 56 -16.91 -2.66 -0.83
C PHE A 56 -18.32 -3.01 -0.36
N SER A 57 -18.67 -2.62 0.89
CA SER A 57 -19.99 -2.89 1.49
C SER A 57 -20.36 -4.38 1.55
N LEU A 58 -19.35 -5.23 1.68
CA LEU A 58 -19.50 -6.68 1.80
C LEU A 58 -19.60 -7.09 3.28
N LYS A 59 -20.39 -8.11 3.54
CA LYS A 59 -20.45 -8.71 4.88
C LYS A 59 -19.16 -9.48 5.19
N PRO A 60 -18.66 -9.44 6.44
CA PRO A 60 -17.57 -10.30 6.87
C PRO A 60 -17.85 -11.76 6.53
N SER A 61 -16.92 -12.43 5.88
CA SER A 61 -17.06 -13.82 5.42
C SER A 61 -15.79 -14.61 5.71
N ILE A 62 -15.96 -15.68 6.47
CA ILE A 62 -14.85 -16.59 6.77
C ILE A 62 -14.31 -17.24 5.47
N VAL A 63 -15.18 -17.50 4.49
CA VAL A 63 -14.79 -18.09 3.20
C VAL A 63 -13.89 -17.13 2.42
N LEU A 64 -14.24 -15.85 2.35
CA LEU A 64 -13.42 -14.82 1.70
C LEU A 64 -12.07 -14.67 2.41
N THR A 65 -12.07 -14.63 3.74
CA THR A 65 -10.83 -14.52 4.53
C THR A 65 -9.93 -15.75 4.36
N LEU A 66 -10.51 -16.96 4.36
CA LEU A 66 -9.74 -18.18 4.11
C LEU A 66 -9.20 -18.25 2.68
N SER A 67 -9.95 -17.72 1.69
CA SER A 67 -9.46 -17.58 0.33
C SER A 67 -8.24 -16.63 0.26
N ALA A 68 -8.27 -15.50 0.97
CA ALA A 68 -7.13 -14.60 1.06
C ALA A 68 -5.91 -15.28 1.71
N VAL A 69 -6.11 -15.98 2.83
CA VAL A 69 -5.03 -16.73 3.49
C VAL A 69 -4.44 -17.79 2.55
N SER A 70 -5.28 -18.52 1.81
CA SER A 70 -4.82 -19.53 0.84
C SER A 70 -4.00 -18.91 -0.29
N ILE A 71 -4.41 -17.78 -0.83
CA ILE A 71 -3.62 -17.02 -1.82
C ILE A 71 -2.23 -16.71 -1.28
N TRP A 72 -2.15 -16.21 -0.04
CA TRP A 72 -0.88 -15.79 0.53
C TRP A 72 0.07 -16.95 0.81
N ILE A 73 -0.48 -18.08 1.28
CA ILE A 73 0.30 -19.32 1.46
C ILE A 73 0.80 -19.83 0.10
N MET A 74 -0.07 -19.88 -0.93
CA MET A 74 0.33 -20.32 -2.27
C MET A 74 1.39 -19.41 -2.88
N ALA A 75 1.32 -18.11 -2.66
CA ALA A 75 2.28 -17.13 -3.15
C ALA A 75 3.71 -17.35 -2.62
N TYR A 76 3.86 -17.91 -1.42
CA TYR A 76 5.18 -18.27 -0.89
C TYR A 76 5.87 -19.34 -1.72
N PHE A 77 5.13 -20.40 -2.09
CA PHE A 77 5.66 -21.56 -2.79
C PHE A 77 5.71 -21.40 -4.31
N ASN A 78 4.98 -20.45 -4.88
CA ASN A 78 4.89 -20.25 -6.32
C ASN A 78 5.90 -19.21 -6.80
N ALA A 79 6.50 -19.46 -7.98
CA ALA A 79 7.40 -18.50 -8.62
C ALA A 79 6.69 -17.20 -9.03
N SER A 80 5.39 -17.28 -9.34
CA SER A 80 4.58 -16.14 -9.80
C SER A 80 3.42 -15.87 -8.83
N PRO A 81 3.63 -15.09 -7.75
CA PRO A 81 2.60 -14.82 -6.74
C PRO A 81 1.28 -14.30 -7.30
N LEU A 82 1.33 -13.44 -8.32
CA LEU A 82 0.13 -12.86 -8.97
C LEU A 82 -0.80 -13.93 -9.56
N VAL A 83 -0.24 -15.00 -10.13
CA VAL A 83 -1.03 -16.10 -10.71
C VAL A 83 -1.85 -16.80 -9.62
N CYS A 84 -1.33 -16.90 -8.39
CA CYS A 84 -2.08 -17.47 -7.28
C CYS A 84 -3.34 -16.67 -6.95
N GLY A 85 -3.23 -15.33 -6.94
CA GLY A 85 -4.37 -14.43 -6.73
C GLY A 85 -5.44 -14.58 -7.80
N ILE A 86 -5.01 -14.59 -9.07
CA ILE A 86 -5.91 -14.76 -10.21
C ILE A 86 -6.60 -16.13 -10.16
N PHE A 87 -5.85 -17.21 -9.91
CA PHE A 87 -6.37 -18.57 -9.83
C PHE A 87 -7.47 -18.71 -8.77
N VAL A 88 -7.22 -18.23 -7.56
CA VAL A 88 -8.21 -18.32 -6.47
C VAL A 88 -9.42 -17.41 -6.76
N ALA A 89 -9.22 -16.21 -7.29
CA ALA A 89 -10.31 -15.32 -7.68
C ALA A 89 -11.21 -15.95 -8.75
N MET A 90 -10.62 -16.59 -9.77
CA MET A 90 -11.35 -17.30 -10.81
C MET A 90 -12.10 -18.51 -10.27
N GLY A 91 -11.45 -19.31 -9.42
CA GLY A 91 -12.10 -20.45 -8.75
C GLY A 91 -13.27 -20.02 -7.88
N PHE A 92 -13.12 -18.91 -7.14
CA PHE A 92 -14.17 -18.34 -6.31
C PHE A 92 -15.32 -17.80 -7.16
N ALA A 93 -15.04 -17.11 -8.27
CA ALA A 93 -16.04 -16.65 -9.22
C ALA A 93 -16.84 -17.82 -9.81
N GLY A 94 -16.15 -18.91 -10.23
CA GLY A 94 -16.79 -20.12 -10.73
C GLY A 94 -17.69 -20.78 -9.70
N TRP A 95 -17.24 -20.85 -8.43
CA TRP A 95 -18.05 -21.39 -7.34
C TRP A 95 -19.30 -20.54 -7.06
N LEU A 96 -19.20 -19.21 -7.04
CA LEU A 96 -20.34 -18.31 -6.89
C LEU A 96 -21.35 -18.46 -8.05
N ALA A 97 -20.86 -18.56 -9.27
CA ALA A 97 -21.67 -18.78 -10.46
C ALA A 97 -22.43 -20.12 -10.39
N TYR A 98 -21.74 -21.19 -9.99
CA TYR A 98 -22.37 -22.50 -9.76
C TYR A 98 -23.49 -22.42 -8.72
N ARG A 99 -23.29 -21.67 -7.63
CA ARG A 99 -24.30 -21.47 -6.58
C ARG A 99 -25.40 -20.49 -6.98
N ARG A 100 -25.36 -19.90 -8.17
CA ARG A 100 -26.26 -18.82 -8.62
C ARG A 100 -26.37 -17.64 -7.64
N SER A 101 -25.29 -17.37 -6.91
CA SER A 101 -25.18 -16.31 -5.90
C SER A 101 -24.09 -15.30 -6.24
N PHE A 102 -23.82 -15.13 -7.55
CA PHE A 102 -22.74 -14.25 -8.03
C PHE A 102 -23.12 -12.77 -7.83
N ASP A 103 -22.36 -12.11 -6.99
CA ASP A 103 -22.31 -10.64 -6.90
C ASP A 103 -20.90 -10.19 -7.33
N PRO A 104 -20.74 -9.44 -8.43
CA PRO A 104 -19.45 -8.97 -8.91
C PRO A 104 -18.63 -8.22 -7.84
N LYS A 105 -19.29 -7.54 -6.90
CA LYS A 105 -18.59 -6.83 -5.82
C LYS A 105 -17.73 -7.75 -4.96
N THR A 106 -18.10 -9.03 -4.84
CA THR A 106 -17.34 -10.01 -4.04
C THR A 106 -15.96 -10.31 -4.63
N LEU A 107 -15.70 -9.95 -5.90
CA LEU A 107 -14.39 -10.08 -6.53
C LEU A 107 -13.49 -8.86 -6.30
N LEU A 108 -14.03 -7.71 -5.89
CA LEU A 108 -13.25 -6.49 -5.70
C LEU A 108 -12.12 -6.64 -4.67
N PRO A 109 -12.29 -7.33 -3.53
CA PRO A 109 -11.20 -7.57 -2.58
C PRO A 109 -10.03 -8.38 -3.18
N PHE A 110 -10.29 -9.23 -4.19
CA PHE A 110 -9.24 -9.97 -4.90
C PHE A 110 -8.47 -9.10 -5.90
N ILE A 111 -9.03 -7.95 -6.30
CA ILE A 111 -8.35 -6.96 -7.12
C ILE A 111 -7.63 -5.96 -6.21
N TYR A 112 -8.35 -5.33 -5.29
CA TYR A 112 -7.82 -4.39 -4.32
C TYR A 112 -8.27 -4.81 -2.91
N PRO A 113 -7.35 -5.16 -1.99
CA PRO A 113 -5.89 -4.93 -2.03
C PRO A 113 -5.05 -6.14 -2.49
N THR A 114 -5.64 -7.28 -2.89
CA THR A 114 -4.89 -8.54 -3.11
C THR A 114 -3.77 -8.40 -4.13
N LEU A 115 -4.08 -7.92 -5.35
CA LEU A 115 -3.04 -7.80 -6.39
C LEU A 115 -1.90 -6.86 -5.98
N PRO A 116 -2.14 -5.67 -5.42
CA PRO A 116 -1.06 -4.81 -4.92
C PRO A 116 -0.16 -5.47 -3.87
N PHE A 117 -0.72 -6.22 -2.90
CA PHE A 117 0.10 -6.93 -1.93
C PHE A 117 0.93 -8.06 -2.57
N LEU A 118 0.38 -8.76 -3.55
CA LEU A 118 1.13 -9.77 -4.30
C LEU A 118 2.25 -9.14 -5.14
N VAL A 119 2.03 -7.95 -5.71
CA VAL A 119 3.08 -7.18 -6.39
C VAL A 119 4.16 -6.74 -5.42
N LEU A 120 3.82 -6.27 -4.22
CA LEU A 120 4.81 -5.95 -3.17
C LEU A 120 5.67 -7.15 -2.81
N TYR A 121 5.04 -8.31 -2.66
CA TYR A 121 5.78 -9.54 -2.39
C TYR A 121 6.64 -9.98 -3.58
N SER A 122 6.13 -9.87 -4.82
CA SER A 122 6.91 -10.12 -6.03
C SER A 122 8.08 -9.15 -6.17
N LEU A 123 7.89 -7.87 -5.86
CA LEU A 123 8.96 -6.87 -5.86
C LEU A 123 10.12 -7.28 -4.93
N TYR A 124 9.80 -7.83 -3.75
CA TYR A 124 10.82 -8.37 -2.85
C TYR A 124 11.48 -9.63 -3.40
N LYS A 125 10.65 -10.60 -3.86
CA LYS A 125 11.09 -11.95 -4.23
C LYS A 125 11.91 -11.95 -5.52
N ASP A 126 11.41 -11.27 -6.55
CA ASP A 126 11.96 -11.33 -7.91
C ASP A 126 13.21 -10.46 -8.07
N MET A 127 13.39 -9.46 -7.18
CA MET A 127 14.58 -8.61 -7.18
C MET A 127 15.78 -9.25 -6.46
N GLY A 128 15.63 -10.43 -5.86
CA GLY A 128 16.71 -11.21 -5.25
C GLY A 128 17.48 -10.41 -4.19
N ALA A 129 18.79 -10.25 -4.35
CA ALA A 129 19.62 -9.52 -3.38
C ALA A 129 19.18 -8.06 -3.17
N TYR A 130 18.51 -7.45 -4.14
CA TYR A 130 17.99 -6.08 -4.05
C TYR A 130 16.54 -6.00 -3.54
N GLY A 131 15.87 -7.11 -3.24
CA GLY A 131 14.46 -7.13 -2.88
C GLY A 131 14.11 -6.19 -1.73
N ILE A 132 14.85 -6.27 -0.62
CA ILE A 132 14.63 -5.37 0.51
C ILE A 132 14.95 -3.91 0.17
N SER A 133 15.99 -3.67 -0.63
CA SER A 133 16.36 -2.32 -1.07
C SER A 133 15.30 -1.70 -1.98
N CYS A 134 14.61 -2.49 -2.80
CA CYS A 134 13.47 -2.04 -3.61
C CYS A 134 12.28 -1.64 -2.71
N LEU A 135 11.99 -2.40 -1.65
CA LEU A 135 10.94 -2.03 -0.70
C LEU A 135 11.28 -0.73 0.05
N VAL A 136 12.53 -0.56 0.48
CA VAL A 136 13.00 0.69 1.12
C VAL A 136 12.92 1.86 0.17
N TRP A 137 13.36 1.68 -1.08
CA TRP A 137 13.24 2.70 -2.11
C TRP A 137 11.78 3.13 -2.33
N LEU A 138 10.87 2.16 -2.47
CA LEU A 138 9.44 2.42 -2.61
C LEU A 138 8.90 3.23 -1.43
N VAL A 139 9.18 2.77 -0.20
CA VAL A 139 8.73 3.45 1.03
C VAL A 139 9.32 4.87 1.11
N ALA A 140 10.60 5.06 0.75
CA ALA A 140 11.22 6.39 0.74
C ALA A 140 10.53 7.33 -0.26
N CYS A 141 10.24 6.86 -1.49
CA CYS A 141 9.48 7.64 -2.48
C CYS A 141 8.12 8.07 -1.90
N VAL A 142 7.32 7.11 -1.43
CA VAL A 142 5.94 7.35 -1.00
C VAL A 142 5.91 8.21 0.27
N ALA A 143 6.67 7.86 1.31
CA ALA A 143 6.66 8.59 2.58
C ALA A 143 7.13 10.05 2.43
N LEU A 144 8.12 10.31 1.55
CA LEU A 144 8.56 11.68 1.30
C LEU A 144 7.62 12.43 0.35
N THR A 145 6.92 11.73 -0.55
CA THR A 145 5.83 12.33 -1.33
C THR A 145 4.71 12.78 -0.40
N ASP A 146 4.25 11.96 0.53
CA ASP A 146 3.16 12.29 1.46
C ASP A 146 3.58 13.41 2.43
N THR A 147 4.79 13.29 3.00
CA THR A 147 5.33 14.31 3.91
C THR A 147 5.48 15.66 3.19
N GLY A 148 6.03 15.65 1.98
CA GLY A 148 6.19 16.84 1.15
C GLY A 148 4.85 17.44 0.75
N ALA A 149 3.87 16.61 0.40
CA ALA A 149 2.53 17.06 0.06
C ALA A 149 1.83 17.73 1.25
N TYR A 150 2.01 17.17 2.46
CA TYR A 150 1.46 17.76 3.68
C TYR A 150 2.06 19.13 3.99
N PHE A 151 3.39 19.26 4.04
CA PHE A 151 4.04 20.54 4.35
C PHE A 151 3.92 21.53 3.21
N GLY A 152 4.08 21.09 1.95
CA GLY A 152 3.92 21.95 0.77
C GLY A 152 2.51 22.48 0.64
N GLY A 153 1.50 21.65 0.89
CA GLY A 153 0.10 22.07 0.90
C GLY A 153 -0.20 23.08 2.00
N ARG A 154 0.43 22.94 3.18
CA ARG A 154 0.25 23.86 4.30
C ARG A 154 0.93 25.21 4.07
N LEU A 155 2.10 25.23 3.41
CA LEU A 155 2.89 26.44 3.18
C LEU A 155 2.47 27.19 1.91
N PHE A 156 2.15 26.47 0.84
CA PHE A 156 1.94 27.04 -0.50
C PHE A 156 0.56 26.76 -1.09
N GLY A 157 -0.24 25.88 -0.46
CA GLY A 157 -1.50 25.39 -1.00
C GLY A 157 -2.53 26.50 -1.20
N LYS A 158 -3.02 26.62 -2.43
CA LYS A 158 -4.06 27.58 -2.83
C LYS A 158 -5.20 26.88 -3.56
N ASN A 159 -4.86 25.91 -4.41
CA ASN A 159 -5.81 25.24 -5.29
C ASN A 159 -6.08 23.81 -4.80
N PRO A 160 -7.35 23.43 -4.56
CA PRO A 160 -7.67 22.06 -4.18
C PRO A 160 -7.29 21.08 -5.32
N LEU A 161 -6.74 19.92 -4.97
CA LEU A 161 -6.31 18.92 -5.93
C LEU A 161 -7.51 18.17 -6.52
N THR A 162 -8.50 17.84 -5.69
CA THR A 162 -9.68 17.06 -6.09
C THR A 162 -10.87 17.35 -5.17
N PRO A 163 -12.11 17.26 -5.70
CA PRO A 163 -13.32 17.35 -4.87
C PRO A 163 -13.41 16.25 -3.80
N THR A 164 -12.89 15.06 -4.07
CA THR A 164 -12.93 13.90 -3.16
C THR A 164 -12.11 14.14 -1.89
N SER A 165 -11.03 14.92 -1.98
CA SER A 165 -10.17 15.29 -0.86
C SER A 165 -9.80 16.77 -0.91
N PRO A 166 -10.72 17.68 -0.53
CA PRO A 166 -10.56 19.14 -0.72
C PRO A 166 -9.43 19.75 0.14
N LYS A 167 -8.88 19.01 1.09
CA LYS A 167 -7.73 19.43 1.89
C LYS A 167 -6.39 19.22 1.19
N LYS A 168 -6.34 18.38 0.15
CA LYS A 168 -5.15 18.19 -0.69
C LYS A 168 -5.08 19.29 -1.73
N THR A 169 -3.90 19.82 -2.00
CA THR A 169 -3.67 20.92 -2.92
C THR A 169 -2.73 20.53 -4.05
N ILE A 170 -2.87 21.18 -5.20
CA ILE A 170 -2.01 20.96 -6.37
C ILE A 170 -0.56 21.29 -6.04
N GLU A 171 -0.35 22.42 -5.35
CA GLU A 171 0.98 22.87 -4.94
C GLU A 171 1.62 21.88 -3.95
N GLY A 172 0.82 21.37 -3.02
CA GLY A 172 1.26 20.32 -2.09
C GLY A 172 1.69 19.06 -2.83
N ALA A 173 0.88 18.58 -3.76
CA ALA A 173 1.22 17.39 -4.57
C ALA A 173 2.52 17.61 -5.36
N GLY A 174 2.72 18.80 -5.95
CA GLY A 174 3.96 19.14 -6.67
C GLY A 174 5.21 19.09 -5.76
N VAL A 175 5.13 19.69 -4.56
CA VAL A 175 6.23 19.64 -3.58
C VAL A 175 6.48 18.21 -3.13
N GLY A 176 5.42 17.45 -2.87
CA GLY A 176 5.52 16.04 -2.47
C GLY A 176 6.21 15.19 -3.53
N ILE A 177 5.76 15.27 -4.77
CA ILE A 177 6.37 14.54 -5.89
C ILE A 177 7.86 14.91 -6.02
N ALA A 178 8.21 16.19 -5.93
CA ALA A 178 9.61 16.61 -6.01
C ALA A 178 10.48 16.00 -4.89
N LEU A 179 9.99 15.98 -3.64
CA LEU A 179 10.73 15.37 -2.53
C LEU A 179 10.81 13.83 -2.65
N GLY A 180 9.74 13.19 -3.09
CA GLY A 180 9.74 11.75 -3.37
C GLY A 180 10.74 11.35 -4.46
N ILE A 181 10.82 12.17 -5.55
CA ILE A 181 11.81 11.98 -6.62
C ILE A 181 13.23 12.12 -6.08
N LEU A 182 13.52 13.16 -5.31
CA LEU A 182 14.85 13.39 -4.75
C LEU A 182 15.31 12.21 -3.88
N ALA A 183 14.48 11.77 -2.96
CA ALA A 183 14.81 10.64 -2.09
C ALA A 183 14.92 9.32 -2.87
N GLY A 184 13.97 9.09 -3.74
CA GLY A 184 13.93 7.87 -4.54
C GLY A 184 15.10 7.77 -5.50
N SER A 185 15.50 8.88 -6.13
CA SER A 185 16.67 8.91 -7.04
C SER A 185 17.95 8.44 -6.37
N ILE A 186 18.09 8.71 -5.07
CA ILE A 186 19.26 8.29 -4.28
C ILE A 186 19.09 6.84 -3.83
N ALA A 187 17.92 6.50 -3.27
CA ALA A 187 17.66 5.16 -2.72
C ALA A 187 17.67 4.05 -3.79
N GLY A 188 17.28 4.39 -5.01
CA GLY A 188 17.14 3.44 -6.12
C GLY A 188 18.40 3.20 -6.94
N ILE A 189 19.53 3.89 -6.70
CA ILE A 189 20.76 3.77 -7.52
C ILE A 189 21.24 2.32 -7.61
N GLY A 190 21.34 1.63 -6.47
CA GLY A 190 21.76 0.23 -6.42
C GLY A 190 20.75 -0.71 -7.11
N PRO A 191 19.47 -0.73 -6.71
CA PRO A 191 18.47 -1.61 -7.28
C PRO A 191 18.21 -1.43 -8.77
N SER A 192 18.30 -0.20 -9.29
CA SER A 192 18.05 0.12 -10.72
C SER A 192 19.30 0.06 -11.61
N GLY A 193 20.48 -0.11 -11.00
CA GLY A 193 21.76 -0.13 -11.73
C GLY A 193 22.30 1.24 -12.13
N GLY A 194 21.75 2.35 -11.60
CA GLY A 194 22.30 3.68 -11.88
C GLY A 194 21.35 4.83 -11.51
N PHE A 195 21.88 6.04 -11.55
CA PHE A 195 21.13 7.25 -11.17
C PHE A 195 19.96 7.55 -12.12
N ILE A 196 20.18 7.47 -13.44
CA ILE A 196 19.15 7.82 -14.44
C ILE A 196 17.94 6.87 -14.37
N PRO A 197 18.11 5.53 -14.37
CA PRO A 197 16.97 4.62 -14.16
C PRO A 197 16.26 4.88 -12.82
N SER A 198 17.03 5.11 -11.74
CA SER A 198 16.48 5.42 -10.42
C SER A 198 15.62 6.69 -10.45
N LEU A 199 16.10 7.76 -11.08
CA LEU A 199 15.37 9.01 -11.24
C LEU A 199 14.05 8.80 -12.00
N LEU A 200 14.10 8.14 -13.17
CA LEU A 200 12.92 7.91 -14.00
C LEU A 200 11.86 7.07 -13.29
N ILE A 201 12.28 6.00 -12.62
CA ILE A 201 11.36 5.16 -11.84
C ILE A 201 10.77 5.96 -10.67
N SER A 202 11.58 6.76 -9.97
CA SER A 202 11.11 7.57 -8.84
C SER A 202 10.09 8.63 -9.25
N VAL A 203 10.22 9.22 -10.45
CA VAL A 203 9.21 10.12 -11.02
C VAL A 203 7.85 9.41 -11.14
N VAL A 204 7.85 8.22 -11.73
CA VAL A 204 6.61 7.46 -11.94
C VAL A 204 6.03 6.96 -10.63
N VAL A 205 6.85 6.44 -9.72
CA VAL A 205 6.45 5.94 -8.40
C VAL A 205 5.85 7.04 -7.54
N SER A 206 6.52 8.20 -7.43
CA SER A 206 6.02 9.33 -6.63
C SER A 206 4.72 9.90 -7.20
N THR A 207 4.59 9.95 -8.53
CA THR A 207 3.34 10.38 -9.17
C THR A 207 2.24 9.34 -8.93
N ALA A 208 2.51 8.06 -9.12
CA ALA A 208 1.55 6.97 -8.91
C ALA A 208 1.05 6.93 -7.45
N SER A 209 1.93 7.20 -6.46
CA SER A 209 1.53 7.20 -5.05
C SER A 209 0.46 8.24 -4.74
N VAL A 210 0.53 9.43 -5.34
CA VAL A 210 -0.50 10.47 -5.19
C VAL A 210 -1.86 9.96 -5.71
N PHE A 211 -1.87 9.26 -6.86
CA PHE A 211 -3.10 8.67 -7.40
C PHE A 211 -3.63 7.53 -6.53
N GLY A 212 -2.75 6.74 -5.91
CA GLY A 212 -3.15 5.68 -4.97
C GLY A 212 -3.91 6.21 -3.76
N ASP A 213 -3.35 7.24 -3.12
CA ASP A 213 -3.99 7.93 -1.99
C ASP A 213 -5.33 8.61 -2.40
N LEU A 214 -5.41 9.16 -3.62
CA LEU A 214 -6.68 9.68 -4.15
C LEU A 214 -7.71 8.57 -4.38
N PHE A 215 -7.29 7.44 -4.93
CA PHE A 215 -8.16 6.30 -5.18
C PHE A 215 -8.74 5.73 -3.89
N GLU A 216 -7.92 5.50 -2.88
CA GLU A 216 -8.42 5.01 -1.59
C GLU A 216 -9.30 6.05 -0.90
N SER A 217 -8.96 7.34 -0.99
CA SER A 217 -9.81 8.41 -0.51
C SER A 217 -11.19 8.37 -1.18
N TYR A 218 -11.27 8.09 -2.48
CA TYR A 218 -12.52 7.90 -3.20
C TYR A 218 -13.31 6.68 -2.68
N LEU A 219 -12.67 5.51 -2.55
CA LEU A 219 -13.33 4.30 -2.02
C LEU A 219 -13.90 4.53 -0.62
N LYS A 220 -13.19 5.24 0.25
CA LYS A 220 -13.68 5.58 1.59
C LYS A 220 -14.93 6.46 1.55
N ARG A 221 -15.03 7.41 0.60
CA ARG A 221 -16.23 8.25 0.44
C ARG A 221 -17.40 7.45 -0.11
N GLU A 222 -17.18 6.57 -1.09
CA GLU A 222 -18.21 5.67 -1.60
C GLU A 222 -18.77 4.73 -0.52
N ALA A 223 -17.92 4.33 0.45
CA ALA A 223 -18.31 3.50 1.58
C ALA A 223 -18.87 4.31 2.79
N ASP A 224 -18.98 5.64 2.67
CA ASP A 224 -19.39 6.56 3.74
C ASP A 224 -18.55 6.40 5.02
N VAL A 225 -17.25 6.14 4.85
CA VAL A 225 -16.28 6.05 5.95
C VAL A 225 -15.13 7.06 5.77
N LYS A 226 -14.44 7.34 6.86
CA LYS A 226 -13.26 8.21 6.84
C LYS A 226 -11.98 7.40 6.80
N ASP A 227 -11.91 6.34 7.58
CA ASP A 227 -10.75 5.47 7.71
C ASP A 227 -11.16 4.05 7.29
N SER A 228 -10.26 3.30 6.64
CA SER A 228 -10.54 1.93 6.15
C SER A 228 -10.79 0.95 7.30
N GLY A 229 -10.14 1.20 8.44
CA GLY A 229 -10.23 0.38 9.64
C GLY A 229 -9.76 1.12 10.89
N SER A 230 -9.56 0.37 11.98
CA SER A 230 -9.08 0.89 13.26
C SER A 230 -8.03 -0.03 13.91
N ILE A 231 -7.37 -0.87 13.10
CA ILE A 231 -6.39 -1.86 13.57
C ILE A 231 -5.15 -1.16 14.16
N LEU A 232 -4.77 -0.01 13.59
CA LEU A 232 -3.61 0.77 14.04
C LEU A 232 -4.08 1.92 14.95
N PRO A 233 -3.89 1.84 16.28
CA PRO A 233 -4.34 2.89 17.19
C PRO A 233 -3.80 4.27 16.80
N GLY A 234 -4.68 5.23 16.58
CA GLY A 234 -4.35 6.58 16.17
C GLY A 234 -3.90 6.75 14.71
N HIS A 235 -3.78 5.65 13.93
CA HIS A 235 -3.33 5.65 12.52
C HIS A 235 -4.35 5.09 11.53
N GLY A 236 -5.56 4.69 11.96
CA GLY A 236 -6.59 4.15 11.09
C GLY A 236 -6.38 2.67 10.76
N GLY A 237 -6.70 2.27 9.56
CA GLY A 237 -6.53 0.91 9.07
C GLY A 237 -5.18 0.65 8.42
N ILE A 238 -4.98 -0.61 8.06
CA ILE A 238 -3.82 -1.04 7.27
C ILE A 238 -3.88 -0.42 5.87
N LEU A 239 -5.04 -0.42 5.22
CA LEU A 239 -5.18 0.15 3.87
C LEU A 239 -4.83 1.63 3.86
N ASP A 240 -5.20 2.39 4.91
CA ASP A 240 -4.84 3.81 5.07
C ASP A 240 -3.31 4.07 5.11
N ARG A 241 -2.49 3.02 5.23
CA ARG A 241 -1.02 3.11 5.24
C ARG A 241 -0.38 2.58 3.96
N PHE A 242 -1.14 1.83 3.18
CA PHE A 242 -0.67 1.21 1.95
C PHE A 242 -1.22 1.85 0.67
N ASP A 243 -2.10 2.83 0.78
CA ASP A 243 -2.79 3.48 -0.33
C ASP A 243 -1.85 3.99 -1.44
N GLY A 244 -0.90 4.85 -1.12
CA GLY A 244 0.13 5.31 -2.05
C GLY A 244 1.14 4.21 -2.40
N ILE A 245 1.46 3.32 -1.44
CA ILE A 245 2.41 2.22 -1.64
C ILE A 245 1.92 1.26 -2.73
N PHE A 246 0.65 0.94 -2.80
CA PHE A 246 0.09 0.01 -3.77
C PHE A 246 0.31 0.46 -5.21
N PHE A 247 -0.02 1.69 -5.51
CA PHE A 247 0.16 2.23 -6.86
C PHE A 247 1.64 2.41 -7.19
N GLY A 248 2.42 2.89 -6.23
CA GLY A 248 3.87 2.99 -6.36
C GLY A 248 4.54 1.63 -6.59
N ALA A 249 4.10 0.57 -5.88
CA ALA A 249 4.64 -0.77 -6.03
C ALA A 249 4.39 -1.35 -7.43
N ILE A 250 3.17 -1.18 -7.95
CA ILE A 250 2.80 -1.65 -9.30
C ILE A 250 3.67 -0.93 -10.34
N ALA A 251 3.80 0.39 -10.22
CA ALA A 251 4.63 1.20 -11.11
C ALA A 251 6.11 0.78 -11.05
N MET A 252 6.66 0.63 -9.84
CA MET A 252 8.05 0.23 -9.64
C MET A 252 8.33 -1.17 -10.18
N TYR A 253 7.48 -2.14 -9.87
CA TYR A 253 7.63 -3.52 -10.34
C TYR A 253 7.61 -3.61 -11.87
N LEU A 254 6.65 -2.92 -12.50
CA LEU A 254 6.54 -2.87 -13.95
C LEU A 254 7.80 -2.30 -14.60
N LEU A 255 8.29 -1.15 -14.13
CA LEU A 255 9.46 -0.51 -14.69
C LEU A 255 10.75 -1.28 -14.46
N LEU A 256 10.93 -1.89 -13.27
CA LEU A 256 12.08 -2.74 -13.00
C LEU A 256 12.07 -4.02 -13.81
N SER A 257 10.90 -4.59 -14.11
CA SER A 257 10.81 -5.76 -15.00
C SER A 257 11.22 -5.42 -16.43
N PHE A 258 10.90 -4.23 -16.95
CA PHE A 258 11.38 -3.78 -18.25
C PHE A 258 12.90 -3.55 -18.32
N LEU A 259 13.52 -3.13 -17.23
CA LEU A 259 14.98 -2.91 -17.20
C LEU A 259 15.79 -4.21 -17.14
N ARG A 260 15.16 -5.31 -16.74
CA ARG A 260 15.86 -6.60 -16.52
C ARG A 260 15.54 -7.66 -17.59
N GLY A 261 14.48 -7.46 -18.38
CA GLY A 261 14.13 -8.30 -19.54
C GLY A 261 14.83 -7.84 -20.78
#